data_4bd20bbae6383351aa8597ee9b82ccfe
#
_entry.id   4bd20bbae6383351aa8597ee9b82ccfe
#
_cell.length_a   1.000
_cell.length_b   1.000
_cell.length_c   1.000
_cell.angle_alpha   90.00
_cell.angle_beta   90.00
_cell.angle_gamma   90.00
#
_symmetry.space_group_name_H-M   'P 1'
#
loop_
_entity.id
_entity.type
_entity.pdbx_description
1 polymer ?
#
loop_
_entity_poly.entity_id
_entity_poly.type
_entity_poly.pdbx_seq_one_letter_code
_entity_poly.pdbx_strand_id
1 'polypeptide(L)'
;MTTDLHPAANALRVAVLQFNPIVGDLAGNARQIVEQARLAHAQGARLVLTPELSLCGYPPEDLLLRPSFIQACQDALIGIATELGDLPDLHVLVGHPAHAGGPGARSR
;
A
#
# COMPACT_ATOMS: atom_id res chain seq x y z
N MET A 1 -6.55 -13.99 -4.81
CA MET A 1 -6.46 -12.53 -5.06
C MET A 1 -6.90 -12.19 -6.47
N THR A 2 -7.59 -11.10 -6.62
CA THR A 2 -8.06 -10.65 -7.92
C THR A 2 -7.33 -9.37 -8.31
N THR A 3 -6.85 -9.31 -9.54
CA THR A 3 -6.26 -8.11 -10.11
C THR A 3 -7.10 -7.69 -11.31
N ASP A 4 -7.60 -6.48 -11.26
CA ASP A 4 -8.44 -5.92 -12.31
C ASP A 4 -7.56 -5.05 -13.21
N LEU A 5 -7.50 -5.39 -14.50
CA LEU A 5 -6.73 -4.64 -15.48
C LEU A 5 -7.65 -4.08 -16.53
N HIS A 6 -7.41 -2.84 -16.90
CA HIS A 6 -8.17 -2.14 -17.94
C HIS A 6 -7.25 -1.83 -19.12
N PRO A 7 -6.98 -2.82 -20.00
CA PRO A 7 -6.11 -2.57 -21.13
C PRO A 7 -6.82 -1.70 -22.17
N ALA A 8 -6.17 -0.63 -22.53
CA ALA A 8 -6.63 0.26 -23.59
C ALA A 8 -5.42 0.88 -24.26
N ALA A 9 -5.48 1.04 -25.57
CA ALA A 9 -4.39 1.66 -26.31
C ALA A 9 -4.20 3.09 -25.83
N ASN A 10 -2.95 3.48 -25.55
CA ASN A 10 -2.59 4.83 -25.14
C ASN A 10 -3.16 5.24 -23.78
N ALA A 11 -3.57 4.26 -22.96
CA ALA A 11 -4.12 4.54 -21.65
C ALA A 11 -3.25 3.93 -20.56
N LEU A 12 -3.30 4.53 -19.38
CA LEU A 12 -2.65 3.98 -18.21
C LEU A 12 -3.36 2.70 -17.78
N ARG A 13 -2.59 1.64 -17.57
CA ARG A 13 -3.13 0.40 -17.03
C ARG A 13 -3.11 0.46 -15.51
N VAL A 14 -4.27 0.27 -14.92
CA VAL A 14 -4.46 0.35 -13.47
C VAL A 14 -4.83 -1.02 -12.96
N ALA A 15 -4.19 -1.45 -11.89
CA ALA A 15 -4.53 -2.66 -11.17
C ALA A 15 -5.08 -2.30 -9.80
N VAL A 16 -6.19 -2.90 -9.43
CA VAL A 16 -6.77 -2.77 -8.10
C VAL A 16 -6.53 -4.09 -7.37
N LEU A 17 -5.75 -4.04 -6.30
CA LEU A 17 -5.42 -5.25 -5.55
C LEU A 17 -6.52 -5.56 -4.54
N GLN A 18 -6.78 -6.85 -4.38
CA GLN A 18 -7.73 -7.33 -3.38
C GLN A 18 -7.08 -8.44 -2.60
N PHE A 19 -6.91 -8.23 -1.31
CA PHE A 19 -6.40 -9.22 -0.38
C PHE A 19 -6.89 -8.89 1.03
N ASN A 20 -6.73 -9.82 1.94
CA ASN A 20 -7.16 -9.63 3.32
C ASN A 20 -5.93 -9.32 4.19
N PRO A 21 -5.69 -8.05 4.51
CA PRO A 21 -4.59 -7.71 5.40
C PRO A 21 -4.88 -8.24 6.82
N ILE A 22 -3.81 -8.66 7.49
CA ILE A 22 -3.90 -9.11 8.88
C ILE A 22 -3.63 -7.93 9.79
N VAL A 23 -4.51 -7.71 10.75
CA VAL A 23 -4.41 -6.58 11.68
C VAL A 23 -3.06 -6.63 12.40
N GLY A 24 -2.31 -5.55 12.30
CA GLY A 24 -1.02 -5.38 12.97
C GLY A 24 0.15 -6.14 12.35
N ASP A 25 -0.07 -6.99 11.35
CA ASP A 25 1.00 -7.71 10.68
C ASP A 25 1.58 -6.87 9.55
N LEU A 26 2.33 -5.84 9.91
CA LEU A 26 2.87 -4.90 8.94
C LEU A 26 3.80 -5.59 7.94
N ALA A 27 4.67 -6.47 8.41
CA ALA A 27 5.63 -7.17 7.54
C ALA A 27 4.92 -8.08 6.55
N GLY A 28 3.93 -8.84 7.00
CA GLY A 28 3.16 -9.73 6.14
C GLY A 28 2.31 -8.97 5.14
N ASN A 29 1.64 -7.90 5.59
CA ASN A 29 0.82 -7.08 4.71
C ASN A 29 1.69 -6.37 3.66
N ALA A 30 2.84 -5.84 4.06
CA ALA A 30 3.78 -5.20 3.14
C ALA A 30 4.28 -6.19 2.09
N ARG A 31 4.59 -7.41 2.50
CA ARG A 31 5.04 -8.45 1.56
C ARG A 31 3.97 -8.75 0.53
N GLN A 32 2.71 -8.86 0.94
CA GLN A 32 1.62 -9.08 0.01
C GLN A 32 1.50 -7.93 -0.99
N ILE A 33 1.61 -6.69 -0.51
CA ILE A 33 1.55 -5.52 -1.38
C ILE A 33 2.66 -5.59 -2.43
N VAL A 34 3.89 -5.88 -2.02
CA VAL A 34 5.03 -5.97 -2.94
C VAL A 34 4.82 -7.07 -3.97
N GLU A 35 4.45 -8.28 -3.51
CA GLU A 35 4.24 -9.42 -4.41
C GLU A 35 3.15 -9.13 -5.43
N GLN A 36 2.02 -8.58 -4.97
CA GLN A 36 0.90 -8.31 -5.85
C GLN A 36 1.21 -7.17 -6.83
N ALA A 37 1.94 -6.16 -6.36
CA ALA A 37 2.36 -5.05 -7.22
C ALA A 37 3.30 -5.54 -8.33
N ARG A 38 4.21 -6.44 -8.02
CA ARG A 38 5.11 -7.02 -9.03
C ARG A 38 4.34 -7.83 -10.05
N LEU A 39 3.36 -8.62 -9.61
CA LEU A 39 2.52 -9.40 -10.52
C LEU A 39 1.72 -8.48 -11.45
N ALA A 40 1.15 -7.42 -10.88
CA ALA A 40 0.38 -6.46 -11.67
C ALA A 40 1.28 -5.76 -12.69
N HIS A 41 2.50 -5.38 -12.30
CA HIS A 41 3.46 -4.76 -13.22
C HIS A 41 3.79 -5.70 -14.36
N ALA A 42 4.00 -6.98 -14.06
CA ALA A 42 4.28 -7.99 -15.10
C ALA A 42 3.13 -8.15 -16.09
N GLN A 43 1.91 -7.83 -15.65
CA GLN A 43 0.72 -7.86 -16.51
C GLN A 43 0.50 -6.53 -17.23
N GLY A 44 1.38 -5.57 -17.07
CA GLY A 44 1.32 -4.30 -17.78
C GLY A 44 0.80 -3.13 -16.95
N ALA A 45 0.44 -3.32 -15.70
CA ALA A 45 -0.03 -2.22 -14.87
C ALA A 45 1.11 -1.26 -14.55
N ARG A 46 0.78 0.02 -14.49
CA ARG A 46 1.73 1.08 -14.11
C ARG A 46 1.23 1.88 -12.91
N LEU A 47 -0.01 1.70 -12.52
CA LEU A 47 -0.59 2.24 -11.30
C LEU A 47 -1.29 1.11 -10.56
N VAL A 48 -0.97 0.94 -9.29
CA VAL A 48 -1.55 -0.10 -8.45
C VAL A 48 -2.23 0.58 -7.27
N LEU A 49 -3.50 0.26 -7.08
CA LEU A 49 -4.30 0.76 -5.98
C LEU A 49 -4.49 -0.35 -4.95
N THR A 50 -4.31 -0.05 -3.68
CA THR A 50 -4.53 -1.01 -2.61
C THR A 50 -5.78 -0.64 -1.82
N PRO A 51 -6.40 -1.60 -1.13
CA PRO A 51 -7.53 -1.29 -0.27
C PRO A 51 -7.15 -0.30 0.85
N GLU A 52 -8.16 0.40 1.36
CA GLU A 52 -7.97 1.29 2.49
C GLU A 52 -7.35 0.52 3.66
N LEU A 53 -6.35 1.14 4.32
CA LEU A 53 -5.63 0.56 5.44
C LEU A 53 -5.02 -0.82 5.15
N SER A 54 -4.67 -1.08 3.89
CA SER A 54 -4.13 -2.39 3.49
C SER A 54 -2.83 -2.73 4.18
N LEU A 55 -2.05 -1.73 4.57
CA LEU A 55 -0.76 -1.97 5.22
C LEU A 55 -0.92 -2.49 6.65
N CYS A 56 -1.84 -1.96 7.41
CA CYS A 56 -1.99 -2.32 8.82
C CYS A 56 -3.26 -3.12 9.12
N GLY A 57 -4.13 -3.34 8.13
CA GLY A 57 -5.45 -3.88 8.36
C GLY A 57 -6.34 -2.83 9.02
N TYR A 58 -7.40 -3.25 9.68
CA TYR A 58 -8.27 -2.36 10.42
C TYR A 58 -8.00 -2.55 11.91
N PRO A 59 -6.94 -1.94 12.46
CA PRO A 59 -6.56 -2.21 13.84
C PRO A 59 -7.54 -1.58 14.83
N PRO A 60 -7.53 -2.03 16.10
CA PRO A 60 -8.26 -1.36 17.14
C PRO A 60 -7.87 0.11 17.22
N GLU A 61 -8.84 0.95 17.59
CA GLU A 61 -8.65 2.39 17.62
C GLU A 61 -7.48 2.81 18.51
N ASP A 62 -7.32 2.16 19.66
CA ASP A 62 -6.24 2.47 20.58
C ASP A 62 -4.86 2.22 19.97
N LEU A 63 -4.74 1.25 19.07
CA LEU A 63 -3.49 0.99 18.38
C LEU A 63 -3.12 2.15 17.45
N LEU A 64 -4.11 2.75 16.81
CA LEU A 64 -3.90 3.91 15.96
C LEU A 64 -3.41 5.14 16.73
N LEU A 65 -3.63 5.18 18.05
CA LEU A 65 -3.18 6.29 18.89
C LEU A 65 -1.74 6.14 19.36
N ARG A 66 -1.10 5.02 19.07
CA ARG A 66 0.27 4.78 19.51
C ARG A 66 1.28 5.30 18.49
N PRO A 67 2.14 6.27 18.89
CA PRO A 67 3.15 6.80 17.97
C PRO A 67 4.09 5.72 17.43
N SER A 68 4.45 4.73 18.23
CA SER A 68 5.32 3.64 17.78
C SER A 68 4.69 2.81 16.67
N PHE A 69 3.36 2.59 16.72
CA PHE A 69 2.66 1.88 15.66
C PHE A 69 2.63 2.70 14.38
N ILE A 70 2.34 3.99 14.47
CA ILE A 70 2.34 4.89 13.30
C ILE A 70 3.73 4.92 12.68
N GLN A 71 4.79 5.01 13.49
CA GLN A 71 6.15 4.99 12.98
C GLN A 71 6.47 3.67 12.28
N ALA A 72 6.03 2.55 12.85
CA ALA A 72 6.22 1.25 12.22
C ALA A 72 5.52 1.17 10.86
N CYS A 73 4.33 1.77 10.75
CA CYS A 73 3.64 1.85 9.45
C CYS A 73 4.45 2.65 8.43
N GLN A 74 5.02 3.76 8.85
CA GLN A 74 5.84 4.59 7.97
C GLN A 74 7.10 3.84 7.53
N ASP A 75 7.74 3.12 8.45
CA ASP A 75 8.92 2.32 8.13
C ASP A 75 8.60 1.21 7.14
N ALA A 76 7.45 0.55 7.32
CA ALA A 76 7.00 -0.49 6.39
C ALA A 76 6.71 0.09 5.01
N LEU A 77 6.15 1.29 4.95
CA LEU A 77 5.89 1.97 3.68
C LEU A 77 7.19 2.28 2.94
N ILE A 78 8.21 2.75 3.67
CA ILE A 78 9.53 2.97 3.10
C ILE A 78 10.12 1.66 2.58
N GLY A 79 9.92 0.57 3.32
CA GLY A 79 10.36 -0.75 2.89
C GLY A 79 9.71 -1.19 1.59
N ILE A 80 8.41 -0.94 1.42
CA ILE A 80 7.71 -1.24 0.16
C ILE A 80 8.32 -0.44 -0.99
N ALA A 81 8.56 0.85 -0.79
CA ALA A 81 9.16 1.70 -1.81
C ALA A 81 10.56 1.19 -2.19
N THR A 82 11.34 0.79 -1.21
CA THR A 82 12.69 0.25 -1.44
C THR A 82 12.63 -1.05 -2.24
N GLU A 83 11.74 -1.96 -1.86
CA GLU A 83 11.58 -3.24 -2.55
C GLU A 83 11.15 -3.07 -4.01
N LEU A 84 10.34 -2.06 -4.29
CA LEU A 84 9.83 -1.80 -5.64
C LEU A 84 10.69 -0.81 -6.40
N GLY A 85 11.85 -0.43 -5.85
CA GLY A 85 12.74 0.55 -6.48
C GLY A 85 13.30 0.12 -7.82
N ASP A 86 13.29 -1.17 -8.14
CA ASP A 86 13.69 -1.69 -9.44
C ASP A 86 12.60 -1.52 -10.52
N LEU A 87 11.43 -1.02 -10.15
CA LEU A 87 10.31 -0.78 -11.07
C LEU A 87 9.94 0.72 -11.04
N PRO A 88 10.82 1.61 -11.57
CA PRO A 88 10.61 3.05 -11.43
C PRO A 88 9.40 3.59 -12.18
N ASP A 89 8.87 2.84 -13.13
CA ASP A 89 7.67 3.21 -13.89
C ASP A 89 6.38 2.77 -13.21
N LEU A 90 6.47 2.16 -12.03
CA LEU A 90 5.31 1.70 -11.27
C LEU A 90 5.00 2.67 -10.14
N HIS A 91 3.74 3.04 -10.01
CA HIS A 91 3.23 3.84 -8.91
C HIS A 91 2.25 3.00 -8.10
N VAL A 92 2.40 3.01 -6.79
CA VAL A 92 1.54 2.24 -5.89
C VAL A 92 0.96 3.19 -4.84
N LEU A 93 -0.37 3.21 -4.74
CA LEU A 93 -1.06 3.96 -3.70
C LEU A 93 -1.43 3.01 -2.58
N VAL A 94 -0.88 3.27 -1.40
CA VAL A 94 -1.05 2.41 -0.22
C VAL A 94 -1.79 3.19 0.86
N GLY A 95 -2.93 2.64 1.32
CA GLY A 95 -3.65 3.22 2.44
C GLY A 95 -2.94 2.91 3.75
N HIS A 96 -2.64 3.94 4.54
CA HIS A 96 -1.99 3.78 5.84
C HIS A 96 -2.32 4.95 6.76
N PRO A 97 -2.27 4.75 8.09
CA PRO A 97 -2.46 5.85 9.00
C PRO A 97 -1.21 6.73 9.05
N ALA A 98 -1.40 8.00 9.35
CA ALA A 98 -0.31 8.95 9.51
C ALA A 98 -0.57 9.81 10.73
N HIS A 99 0.50 10.43 11.26
CA HIS A 99 0.34 11.39 12.34
C HIS A 99 -0.48 12.58 11.89
N ALA A 100 -1.50 12.91 12.66
CA ALA A 100 -2.21 14.17 12.52
C ALA A 100 -1.56 15.15 13.48
N GLY A 101 -0.44 15.73 13.10
CA GLY A 101 0.28 16.66 13.95
C GLY A 101 0.58 17.93 13.19
N GLY A 102 0.58 19.05 13.87
CA GLY A 102 0.95 20.33 13.30
C GLY A 102 -0.06 20.88 12.30
N PRO A 103 0.08 22.18 11.98
CA PRO A 103 -0.79 22.81 11.00
C PRO A 103 -0.63 22.18 9.61
N GLY A 104 -1.75 21.89 8.96
CA GLY A 104 -1.76 21.30 7.64
C GLY A 104 -1.56 19.79 7.59
N ALA A 105 -1.31 19.13 8.71
CA ALA A 105 -1.17 17.68 8.74
C ALA A 105 -2.53 17.01 8.50
N ARG A 106 -2.49 15.86 7.82
CA ARG A 106 -3.69 15.10 7.51
C ARG A 106 -3.47 13.64 7.81
N SER A 107 -4.49 13.02 8.40
CA SER A 107 -4.53 11.56 8.54
C SER A 107 -4.95 10.94 7.22
N ARG A 108 -4.35 9.79 6.94
CA ARG A 108 -4.67 9.03 5.74
C ARG A 108 -4.99 7.61 6.11
#